data_aeab57e707a84392230674892621332c
#
_entry.id   aeab57e707a84392230674892621332c
#
_cell.length_a   1.000
_cell.length_b   1.000
_cell.length_c   1.000
_cell.angle_alpha   90.00
_cell.angle_beta   90.00
_cell.angle_gamma   90.00
#
_symmetry.space_group_name_H-M   'P 1'
#
loop_
_entity.id
_entity.type
_entity.pdbx_description
1 polymer ?
#
loop_
_entity_poly.entity_id
_entity_poly.type
_entity_poly.pdbx_seq_one_letter_code
_entity_poly.pdbx_strand_id
1 'polypeptide(L)'
;MYTDKTATKRDPQRGLQTGISAKERGRAKLVETLSWLYKWHVSVAPLSREFLGTTETNYLAQLERKGLVKSFLAPTLICGRAYMLTVDGVNAAAAALGQELPYSVHPSSVSHSLLKHNLAVQRVCIEFHKRNLTVTPGRFLTSTRDGKIPDALIANGDEVYALEVELSGKWSDELEQTLQAHLKSLSEQKWQRVVYVSNSQILLDRYKKQLTFPISDWWQTNLSDGSKRWIKGEPREITDEERAKFSWSHQPNLLKGFEMI
;
A
#
# COMPACT_ATOMS: atom_id res chain seq x y z
N MET A 1 32.83 14.20 44.61
CA MET A 1 32.80 13.58 43.27
C MET A 1 31.61 14.15 42.51
N TYR A 2 31.85 15.20 41.72
CA TYR A 2 30.82 15.87 40.93
C TYR A 2 30.81 15.22 39.55
N THR A 3 29.70 14.62 39.16
CA THR A 3 29.49 14.13 37.81
C THR A 3 28.86 15.22 36.96
N ASP A 4 29.64 15.70 36.03
CA ASP A 4 29.28 16.70 35.02
C ASP A 4 28.27 16.09 34.04
N LYS A 5 27.03 16.59 34.06
CA LYS A 5 26.01 16.27 33.04
C LYS A 5 26.15 17.24 31.88
N THR A 6 27.02 16.94 30.94
CA THR A 6 27.08 17.65 29.67
C THR A 6 25.81 17.39 28.89
N ALA A 7 24.85 18.32 28.96
CA ALA A 7 23.72 18.39 28.05
C ALA A 7 24.24 18.62 26.64
N THR A 8 24.13 17.65 25.77
CA THR A 8 24.41 17.77 24.34
C THR A 8 23.52 18.87 23.75
N LYS A 9 24.08 20.05 23.53
CA LYS A 9 23.45 21.12 22.76
C LYS A 9 23.10 20.57 21.38
N ARG A 10 21.80 20.54 21.04
CA ARG A 10 21.34 20.26 19.68
C ARG A 10 21.97 21.27 18.75
N ASP A 11 22.72 20.81 17.77
CA ASP A 11 23.33 21.62 16.73
C ASP A 11 22.22 22.35 15.95
N PRO A 12 22.11 23.68 16.03
CA PRO A 12 21.08 24.43 15.34
C PRO A 12 21.29 24.51 13.82
N GLN A 13 22.40 24.00 13.28
CA GLN A 13 22.73 24.10 11.86
C GLN A 13 22.17 22.96 11.00
N ARG A 14 21.63 21.90 11.61
CA ARG A 14 21.11 20.72 10.86
C ARG A 14 19.85 20.99 10.03
N GLY A 15 19.27 22.19 10.02
CA GLY A 15 18.07 22.57 9.29
C GLY A 15 18.24 23.67 8.24
N LEU A 16 19.46 24.19 8.04
CA LEU A 16 19.67 25.41 7.25
C LEU A 16 20.07 25.18 5.78
N GLN A 17 20.12 23.95 5.31
CA GLN A 17 20.71 23.66 3.99
C GLN A 17 19.78 23.73 2.77
N THR A 18 18.49 24.09 2.88
CA THR A 18 17.58 24.00 1.71
C THR A 18 17.00 25.33 1.22
N GLY A 19 17.30 26.49 1.82
CA GLY A 19 16.71 27.78 1.42
C GLY A 19 15.17 27.89 1.58
N ILE A 20 14.48 26.80 1.96
CA ILE A 20 13.02 26.73 2.14
C ILE A 20 12.67 27.17 3.57
N SER A 21 11.73 28.11 3.72
CA SER A 21 11.31 28.60 5.03
C SER A 21 10.62 27.51 5.88
N ALA A 22 10.63 27.67 7.20
CA ALA A 22 9.92 26.75 8.11
C ALA A 22 8.42 26.64 7.80
N LYS A 23 7.80 27.76 7.34
CA LYS A 23 6.39 27.84 6.96
C LYS A 23 6.13 27.01 5.69
N GLU A 24 7.00 27.10 4.71
CA GLU A 24 6.89 26.31 3.45
C GLU A 24 7.08 24.82 3.70
N ARG A 25 8.07 24.42 4.51
CA ARG A 25 8.24 23.02 4.94
C ARG A 25 7.01 22.48 5.66
N GLY A 26 6.42 23.28 6.55
CA GLY A 26 5.19 22.93 7.27
C GLY A 26 4.00 22.75 6.31
N ARG A 27 3.89 23.61 5.29
CA ARG A 27 2.85 23.50 4.26
C ARG A 27 3.06 22.27 3.39
N ALA A 28 4.26 22.01 2.93
CA ALA A 28 4.59 20.81 2.13
C ALA A 28 4.25 19.54 2.90
N LYS A 29 4.70 19.41 4.16
CA LYS A 29 4.39 18.29 5.06
C LYS A 29 2.88 18.09 5.23
N LEU A 30 2.10 19.17 5.35
CA LEU A 30 0.65 19.11 5.45
C LEU A 30 0.04 18.53 4.16
N VAL A 31 0.39 19.11 3.01
CA VAL A 31 -0.13 18.67 1.71
C VAL A 31 0.20 17.20 1.45
N GLU A 32 1.44 16.78 1.68
CA GLU A 32 1.86 15.39 1.53
C GLU A 32 1.05 14.45 2.41
N THR A 33 0.86 14.79 3.69
CA THR A 33 0.10 13.94 4.62
C THR A 33 -1.37 13.83 4.23
N LEU A 34 -2.02 14.94 3.89
CA LEU A 34 -3.42 14.93 3.47
C LEU A 34 -3.60 14.17 2.15
N SER A 35 -2.69 14.38 1.19
CA SER A 35 -2.69 13.66 -0.09
C SER A 35 -2.49 12.16 0.10
N TRP A 36 -1.59 11.76 1.00
CA TRP A 36 -1.39 10.36 1.33
C TRP A 36 -2.66 9.74 1.94
N LEU A 37 -3.24 10.36 2.97
CA LEU A 37 -4.49 9.90 3.59
C LEU A 37 -5.66 9.89 2.58
N TYR A 38 -5.69 10.84 1.66
CA TYR A 38 -6.71 10.90 0.61
C TYR A 38 -6.60 9.72 -0.35
N LYS A 39 -5.37 9.38 -0.77
CA LYS A 39 -5.10 8.23 -1.65
C LYS A 39 -5.33 6.88 -0.96
N TRP A 40 -4.96 6.75 0.30
CA TRP A 40 -4.99 5.47 1.02
C TRP A 40 -6.22 5.27 1.89
N HIS A 41 -7.06 6.29 2.03
CA HIS A 41 -8.28 6.31 2.85
C HIS A 41 -8.00 6.30 4.35
N VAL A 42 -7.10 5.44 4.84
CA VAL A 42 -6.75 5.26 6.24
C VAL A 42 -5.25 5.02 6.39
N SER A 43 -4.67 5.51 7.48
CA SER A 43 -3.29 5.18 7.84
C SER A 43 -3.12 5.20 9.37
N VAL A 44 -1.91 4.90 9.84
CA VAL A 44 -1.54 4.88 11.27
C VAL A 44 -0.35 5.79 11.53
N ALA A 45 -0.20 6.24 12.79
CA ALA A 45 0.88 7.15 13.16
C ALA A 45 2.30 6.61 12.83
N PRO A 46 2.62 5.32 13.03
CA PRO A 46 3.91 4.77 12.61
C PRO A 46 4.19 4.95 11.12
N LEU A 47 3.24 4.64 10.24
CA LEU A 47 3.41 4.79 8.78
C LEU A 47 3.50 6.24 8.35
N SER A 48 2.70 7.14 8.95
CA SER A 48 2.81 8.58 8.67
C SER A 48 4.18 9.14 9.03
N ARG A 49 4.78 8.68 10.13
CA ARG A 49 6.17 9.06 10.49
C ARG A 49 7.19 8.53 9.49
N GLU A 50 7.02 7.27 9.09
CA GLU A 50 7.88 6.63 8.10
C GLU A 50 7.80 7.33 6.74
N PHE A 51 6.60 7.66 6.30
CA PHE A 51 6.33 8.43 5.09
C PHE A 51 7.00 9.81 5.10
N LEU A 52 6.83 10.55 6.19
CA LEU A 52 7.37 11.91 6.34
C LEU A 52 8.86 11.95 6.71
N GLY A 53 9.50 10.81 6.95
CA GLY A 53 10.89 10.76 7.41
C GLY A 53 11.11 11.49 8.74
N THR A 54 10.11 11.48 9.65
CA THR A 54 10.14 12.27 10.89
C THR A 54 10.05 11.39 12.13
N THR A 55 10.65 11.84 13.22
CA THR A 55 10.51 11.24 14.56
C THR A 55 9.34 11.83 15.36
N GLU A 56 8.66 12.85 14.83
CA GLU A 56 7.54 13.51 15.50
C GLU A 56 6.36 12.55 15.69
N THR A 57 5.98 12.28 16.94
CA THR A 57 4.97 11.27 17.28
C THR A 57 3.55 11.80 17.30
N ASN A 58 3.36 13.11 17.43
CA ASN A 58 2.06 13.74 17.68
C ASN A 58 1.51 14.52 16.47
N TYR A 59 2.12 14.39 15.29
CA TYR A 59 1.73 15.20 14.12
C TYR A 59 0.28 14.93 13.68
N LEU A 60 -0.15 13.66 13.59
CA LEU A 60 -1.55 13.35 13.26
C LEU A 60 -2.51 13.86 14.32
N ALA A 61 -2.15 13.81 15.60
CA ALA A 61 -2.97 14.41 16.67
C ALA A 61 -3.05 15.94 16.57
N GLN A 62 -2.01 16.60 16.05
CA GLN A 62 -2.08 18.04 15.74
C GLN A 62 -3.04 18.32 14.59
N LEU A 63 -3.04 17.49 13.53
CA LEU A 63 -4.00 17.60 12.43
C LEU A 63 -5.44 17.31 12.89
N GLU A 64 -5.62 16.38 13.83
CA GLU A 64 -6.92 16.08 14.45
C GLU A 64 -7.45 17.29 15.22
N ARG A 65 -6.62 17.96 16.03
CA ARG A 65 -6.99 19.22 16.71
C ARG A 65 -7.32 20.35 15.74
N LYS A 66 -6.79 20.33 14.52
CA LYS A 66 -7.14 21.29 13.47
C LYS A 66 -8.39 20.89 12.69
N GLY A 67 -9.02 19.77 13.02
CA GLY A 67 -10.20 19.27 12.34
C GLY A 67 -9.96 18.67 10.95
N LEU A 68 -8.71 18.45 10.54
CA LEU A 68 -8.38 17.93 9.19
C LEU A 68 -8.36 16.41 9.11
N VAL A 69 -8.07 15.75 10.22
CA VAL A 69 -8.13 14.29 10.34
C VAL A 69 -8.97 13.93 11.57
N LYS A 70 -9.42 12.69 11.61
CA LYS A 70 -10.03 12.10 12.80
C LYS A 70 -9.46 10.72 13.04
N SER A 71 -9.34 10.34 14.30
CA SER A 71 -8.96 9.00 14.69
C SER A 71 -10.19 8.15 15.02
N PHE A 72 -10.01 6.84 14.88
CA PHE A 72 -10.97 5.83 15.34
C PHE A 72 -10.23 4.63 15.93
N LEU A 73 -10.93 3.85 16.75
CA LEU A 73 -10.36 2.65 17.35
C LEU A 73 -10.12 1.58 16.28
N ALA A 74 -8.93 1.02 16.28
CA ALA A 74 -8.53 -0.09 15.47
C ALA A 74 -7.99 -1.22 16.38
N PRO A 75 -8.89 -1.97 17.04
CA PRO A 75 -8.53 -2.92 18.10
C PRO A 75 -7.67 -4.09 17.60
N THR A 76 -7.65 -4.32 16.29
CA THR A 76 -6.79 -5.33 15.65
C THR A 76 -5.34 -4.89 15.48
N LEU A 77 -5.00 -3.66 15.86
CA LEU A 77 -3.65 -3.11 15.74
C LEU A 77 -3.07 -2.77 17.11
N ILE A 78 -1.79 -3.06 17.33
CA ILE A 78 -1.07 -2.66 18.56
C ILE A 78 -1.11 -1.15 18.78
N CYS A 79 -1.01 -0.35 17.73
CA CYS A 79 -1.11 1.10 17.83
C CYS A 79 -2.53 1.60 18.25
N GLY A 80 -3.53 0.72 18.27
CA GLY A 80 -4.88 0.94 18.79
C GLY A 80 -5.72 1.98 18.06
N ARG A 81 -5.11 2.83 17.22
CA ARG A 81 -5.78 3.92 16.50
C ARG A 81 -5.35 3.98 15.04
N ALA A 82 -6.33 4.21 14.18
CA ALA A 82 -6.14 4.58 12.79
C ALA A 82 -6.70 5.98 12.54
N TYR A 83 -6.23 6.64 11.50
CA TYR A 83 -6.56 8.02 11.14
C TYR A 83 -7.07 8.08 9.72
N MET A 84 -8.08 8.92 9.51
CA MET A 84 -8.67 9.23 8.21
C MET A 84 -8.99 10.72 8.11
N LEU A 85 -9.26 11.21 6.92
CA LEU A 85 -9.64 12.61 6.72
C LEU A 85 -11.06 12.88 7.26
N THR A 86 -11.28 14.11 7.70
CA THR A 86 -12.60 14.71 7.88
C THR A 86 -13.09 15.29 6.53
N VAL A 87 -14.28 15.85 6.49
CA VAL A 87 -14.77 16.60 5.31
C VAL A 87 -13.80 17.74 4.95
N ASP A 88 -13.35 18.51 5.94
CA ASP A 88 -12.41 19.62 5.72
C ASP A 88 -11.05 19.11 5.23
N GLY A 89 -10.59 17.97 5.77
CA GLY A 89 -9.38 17.31 5.31
C GLY A 89 -9.47 16.81 3.87
N VAL A 90 -10.62 16.26 3.47
CA VAL A 90 -10.90 15.85 2.08
C VAL A 90 -10.86 17.06 1.15
N ASN A 91 -11.55 18.14 1.49
CA ASN A 91 -11.58 19.36 0.68
C ASN A 91 -10.17 19.96 0.52
N ALA A 92 -9.39 19.99 1.62
CA ALA A 92 -8.01 20.48 1.58
C ALA A 92 -7.09 19.59 0.73
N ALA A 93 -7.25 18.27 0.80
CA ALA A 93 -6.49 17.31 -0.01
C ALA A 93 -6.85 17.40 -1.49
N ALA A 94 -8.15 17.47 -1.82
CA ALA A 94 -8.64 17.60 -3.19
C ALA A 94 -8.13 18.91 -3.85
N ALA A 95 -8.20 20.03 -3.12
CA ALA A 95 -7.67 21.32 -3.58
C ALA A 95 -6.14 21.26 -3.81
N ALA A 96 -5.40 20.56 -2.93
CA ALA A 96 -3.95 20.43 -3.07
C ALA A 96 -3.52 19.54 -4.24
N LEU A 97 -4.32 18.50 -4.56
CA LEU A 97 -4.08 17.58 -5.68
C LEU A 97 -4.64 18.10 -7.01
N GLY A 98 -5.53 19.08 -6.99
CA GLY A 98 -6.26 19.55 -8.17
C GLY A 98 -7.24 18.52 -8.73
N GLN A 99 -7.63 17.51 -7.96
CA GLN A 99 -8.57 16.47 -8.38
C GLN A 99 -9.41 15.96 -7.22
N GLU A 100 -10.63 15.54 -7.53
CA GLU A 100 -11.50 14.84 -6.59
C GLU A 100 -11.34 13.32 -6.75
N LEU A 101 -11.18 12.61 -5.62
CA LEU A 101 -11.12 11.16 -5.56
C LEU A 101 -12.29 10.66 -4.69
N PRO A 102 -12.87 9.49 -5.00
CA PRO A 102 -13.88 8.88 -4.15
C PRO A 102 -13.36 8.67 -2.72
N TYR A 103 -14.03 9.27 -1.74
CA TYR A 103 -13.62 9.19 -0.34
C TYR A 103 -14.83 9.11 0.59
N SER A 104 -14.80 8.18 1.52
CA SER A 104 -15.76 8.11 2.62
C SER A 104 -15.14 8.64 3.91
N VAL A 105 -15.81 9.56 4.57
CA VAL A 105 -15.36 10.08 5.87
C VAL A 105 -15.82 9.21 7.04
N HIS A 106 -16.59 8.14 6.82
CA HIS A 106 -17.14 7.32 7.88
C HIS A 106 -16.19 6.17 8.27
N PRO A 107 -15.83 5.99 9.56
CA PRO A 107 -14.97 4.86 9.98
C PRO A 107 -15.54 3.49 9.62
N SER A 108 -16.88 3.36 9.54
CA SER A 108 -17.55 2.12 9.10
C SER A 108 -17.26 1.72 7.66
N SER A 109 -16.72 2.63 6.82
CA SER A 109 -16.27 2.30 5.47
C SER A 109 -14.92 1.59 5.44
N VAL A 110 -14.21 1.52 6.57
CA VAL A 110 -12.92 0.84 6.69
C VAL A 110 -13.14 -0.61 7.09
N SER A 111 -12.76 -1.54 6.21
CA SER A 111 -12.77 -2.96 6.54
C SER A 111 -11.66 -3.28 7.54
N HIS A 112 -12.03 -3.66 8.76
CA HIS A 112 -11.06 -4.06 9.79
C HIS A 112 -10.26 -5.31 9.40
N SER A 113 -10.87 -6.25 8.68
CA SER A 113 -10.21 -7.46 8.21
C SER A 113 -9.11 -7.18 7.16
N LEU A 114 -9.30 -6.13 6.34
CA LEU A 114 -8.33 -5.71 5.33
C LEU A 114 -7.35 -4.65 5.83
N LEU A 115 -7.58 -4.07 7.01
CA LEU A 115 -6.80 -2.94 7.50
C LEU A 115 -5.31 -3.29 7.62
N LYS A 116 -4.98 -4.43 8.19
CA LYS A 116 -3.59 -4.91 8.34
C LYS A 116 -2.90 -5.07 6.98
N HIS A 117 -3.60 -5.67 6.02
CA HIS A 117 -3.10 -5.82 4.65
C HIS A 117 -2.87 -4.46 3.99
N ASN A 118 -3.85 -3.57 4.04
CA ASN A 118 -3.74 -2.24 3.45
C ASN A 118 -2.59 -1.41 4.05
N LEU A 119 -2.32 -1.55 5.34
CA LEU A 119 -1.18 -0.89 5.99
C LEU A 119 0.16 -1.50 5.56
N ALA A 120 0.22 -2.81 5.36
CA ALA A 120 1.40 -3.46 4.81
C ALA A 120 1.69 -2.99 3.36
N VAL A 121 0.66 -2.91 2.52
CA VAL A 121 0.77 -2.34 1.17
C VAL A 121 1.30 -0.90 1.23
N GLN A 122 0.73 -0.07 2.12
CA GLN A 122 1.21 1.31 2.30
C GLN A 122 2.70 1.36 2.65
N ARG A 123 3.18 0.49 3.55
CA ARG A 123 4.60 0.45 3.94
C ARG A 123 5.51 0.18 2.74
N VAL A 124 5.18 -0.82 1.94
CA VAL A 124 5.94 -1.10 0.71
C VAL A 124 5.92 0.09 -0.23
N CYS A 125 4.75 0.71 -0.40
CA CYS A 125 4.58 1.87 -1.27
C CYS A 125 5.35 3.12 -0.78
N ILE A 126 5.53 3.29 0.54
CA ILE A 126 6.37 4.35 1.10
C ILE A 126 7.83 4.22 0.61
N GLU A 127 8.36 3.00 0.54
CA GLU A 127 9.73 2.79 0.06
C GLU A 127 9.88 3.14 -1.43
N PHE A 128 8.90 2.85 -2.25
CA PHE A 128 8.86 3.27 -3.65
C PHE A 128 8.71 4.79 -3.79
N HIS A 129 7.82 5.39 -3.00
CA HIS A 129 7.62 6.84 -2.98
C HIS A 129 8.90 7.60 -2.60
N LYS A 130 9.66 7.12 -1.60
CA LYS A 130 10.96 7.69 -1.22
C LYS A 130 12.01 7.65 -2.33
N ARG A 131 11.84 6.75 -3.30
CA ARG A 131 12.67 6.66 -4.52
C ARG A 131 12.10 7.50 -5.68
N ASN A 132 11.15 8.39 -5.41
CA ASN A 132 10.43 9.25 -6.38
C ASN A 132 9.66 8.46 -7.45
N LEU A 133 9.21 7.24 -7.14
CA LEU A 133 8.33 6.50 -8.03
C LEU A 133 6.88 6.89 -7.79
N THR A 134 6.08 6.88 -8.85
CA THR A 134 4.65 7.15 -8.74
C THR A 134 3.92 5.91 -8.24
N VAL A 135 3.10 6.09 -7.20
CA VAL A 135 2.32 5.01 -6.57
C VAL A 135 0.84 5.28 -6.76
N THR A 136 0.12 4.30 -7.32
CA THR A 136 -1.33 4.31 -7.46
C THR A 136 -1.93 3.15 -6.68
N PRO A 137 -2.66 3.39 -5.57
CA PRO A 137 -3.33 2.34 -4.81
C PRO A 137 -4.36 1.58 -5.64
N GLY A 138 -4.50 0.27 -5.39
CA GLY A 138 -5.43 -0.59 -6.12
C GLY A 138 -6.90 -0.12 -6.07
N ARG A 139 -7.30 0.60 -5.01
CA ARG A 139 -8.66 1.17 -4.90
C ARG A 139 -9.04 2.16 -6.02
N PHE A 140 -8.08 2.71 -6.75
CA PHE A 140 -8.32 3.61 -7.89
C PHE A 140 -8.20 2.90 -9.24
N LEU A 141 -7.89 1.62 -9.23
CA LEU A 141 -7.83 0.82 -10.43
C LEU A 141 -9.20 0.25 -10.73
N THR A 142 -9.64 0.41 -11.96
CA THR A 142 -10.89 -0.20 -12.42
C THR A 142 -10.62 -1.66 -12.75
N SER A 143 -11.45 -2.57 -12.23
CA SER A 143 -11.43 -3.96 -12.67
C SER A 143 -11.82 -3.99 -14.15
N THR A 144 -10.93 -4.45 -14.99
CA THR A 144 -11.34 -4.97 -16.30
C THR A 144 -12.05 -6.29 -16.07
N ARG A 145 -13.01 -6.64 -16.92
CA ARG A 145 -13.99 -7.74 -16.77
C ARG A 145 -13.38 -9.08 -16.36
N ASP A 146 -12.08 -9.31 -16.63
CA ASP A 146 -11.35 -10.55 -16.39
C ASP A 146 -9.95 -10.32 -15.78
N GLY A 147 -9.66 -9.13 -15.25
CA GLY A 147 -8.33 -8.79 -14.75
C GLY A 147 -8.26 -8.73 -13.23
N LYS A 148 -7.13 -9.15 -12.68
CA LYS A 148 -6.78 -8.90 -11.29
C LYS A 148 -6.58 -7.40 -11.08
N ILE A 149 -7.08 -6.87 -9.96
CA ILE A 149 -6.68 -5.57 -9.45
C ILE A 149 -5.49 -5.82 -8.51
N PRO A 150 -4.30 -5.32 -8.82
CA PRO A 150 -3.17 -5.41 -7.91
C PRO A 150 -3.38 -4.50 -6.69
N ASP A 151 -2.65 -4.75 -5.61
CA ASP A 151 -2.70 -3.93 -4.40
C ASP A 151 -2.28 -2.48 -4.65
N ALA A 152 -1.31 -2.29 -5.56
CA ALA A 152 -0.93 -0.99 -6.10
C ALA A 152 -0.26 -1.15 -7.47
N LEU A 153 -0.21 -0.05 -8.24
CA LEU A 153 0.70 0.10 -9.37
C LEU A 153 1.85 1.04 -8.98
N ILE A 154 3.05 0.68 -9.41
CA ILE A 154 4.27 1.47 -9.23
C ILE A 154 4.77 1.84 -10.62
N ALA A 155 4.84 3.14 -10.93
CA ALA A 155 5.37 3.61 -12.20
C ALA A 155 6.74 4.27 -12.04
N ASN A 156 7.65 3.90 -12.95
CA ASN A 156 9.00 4.42 -13.10
C ASN A 156 9.21 4.84 -14.57
N GLY A 157 8.88 6.08 -14.87
CA GLY A 157 8.78 6.50 -16.28
C GLY A 157 7.70 5.70 -17.00
N ASP A 158 8.07 5.06 -18.11
CA ASP A 158 7.17 4.24 -18.92
C ASP A 158 6.99 2.81 -18.40
N GLU A 159 7.78 2.39 -17.40
CA GLU A 159 7.64 1.07 -16.79
C GLU A 159 6.61 1.09 -15.66
N VAL A 160 5.67 0.16 -15.70
CA VAL A 160 4.64 -0.03 -14.68
C VAL A 160 4.76 -1.43 -14.07
N TYR A 161 4.78 -1.50 -12.75
CA TYR A 161 4.85 -2.74 -11.98
C TYR A 161 3.56 -2.93 -11.19
N ALA A 162 2.99 -4.13 -11.22
CA ALA A 162 1.93 -4.54 -10.31
C ALA A 162 2.55 -4.97 -8.98
N LEU A 163 2.11 -4.41 -7.87
CA LEU A 163 2.51 -4.79 -6.52
C LEU A 163 1.45 -5.69 -5.90
N GLU A 164 1.88 -6.81 -5.36
CA GLU A 164 1.08 -7.74 -4.54
C GLU A 164 1.76 -7.95 -3.19
N VAL A 165 1.04 -7.72 -2.10
CA VAL A 165 1.51 -7.94 -0.74
C VAL A 165 0.77 -9.14 -0.15
N GLU A 166 1.47 -10.20 0.16
CA GLU A 166 0.88 -11.44 0.65
C GLU A 166 1.22 -11.67 2.13
N LEU A 167 0.20 -11.60 2.97
CA LEU A 167 0.33 -11.83 4.42
C LEU A 167 -0.17 -13.21 4.84
N SER A 168 -0.95 -13.88 3.99
CA SER A 168 -1.51 -15.20 4.23
C SER A 168 -1.48 -16.04 2.95
N GLY A 169 -1.44 -17.36 3.11
CA GLY A 169 -1.44 -18.26 1.95
C GLY A 169 -2.81 -18.35 1.30
N LYS A 170 -2.85 -18.29 -0.03
CA LYS A 170 -4.03 -18.64 -0.82
C LYS A 170 -4.15 -20.15 -0.99
N TRP A 171 -5.36 -20.66 -1.15
CA TRP A 171 -5.59 -22.04 -1.57
C TRP A 171 -5.05 -22.28 -2.98
N SER A 172 -4.83 -23.55 -3.35
CA SER A 172 -4.19 -23.91 -4.63
C SER A 172 -4.85 -23.25 -5.83
N ASP A 173 -6.16 -23.39 -5.95
CA ASP A 173 -6.92 -22.83 -7.08
C ASP A 173 -6.96 -21.29 -7.07
N GLU A 174 -7.08 -20.68 -5.89
CA GLU A 174 -7.05 -19.23 -5.74
C GLU A 174 -5.67 -18.66 -6.13
N LEU A 175 -4.60 -19.36 -5.76
CA LEU A 175 -3.25 -18.98 -6.15
C LEU A 175 -3.07 -19.11 -7.67
N GLU A 176 -3.50 -20.21 -8.26
CA GLU A 176 -3.44 -20.44 -9.71
C GLU A 176 -4.23 -19.36 -10.47
N GLN A 177 -5.46 -19.06 -10.05
CA GLN A 177 -6.28 -17.99 -10.62
C GLN A 177 -5.60 -16.62 -10.53
N THR A 178 -4.98 -16.33 -9.38
CA THR A 178 -4.26 -15.07 -9.17
C THR A 178 -3.08 -14.95 -10.14
N LEU A 179 -2.27 -16.00 -10.26
CA LEU A 179 -1.11 -16.01 -11.16
C LEU A 179 -1.53 -15.93 -12.64
N GLN A 180 -2.57 -16.69 -13.03
CA GLN A 180 -3.13 -16.63 -14.38
C GLN A 180 -3.63 -15.23 -14.74
N ALA A 181 -4.31 -14.54 -13.82
CA ALA A 181 -4.80 -13.19 -14.06
C ALA A 181 -3.65 -12.18 -14.22
N HIS A 182 -2.53 -12.38 -13.52
CA HIS A 182 -1.33 -11.58 -13.74
C HIS A 182 -0.66 -11.90 -15.09
N LEU A 183 -0.53 -13.16 -15.45
CA LEU A 183 0.02 -13.56 -16.75
C LEU A 183 -0.79 -12.98 -17.90
N LYS A 184 -2.12 -13.01 -17.81
CA LYS A 184 -3.03 -12.36 -18.76
C LYS A 184 -2.77 -10.86 -18.84
N SER A 185 -2.68 -10.18 -17.70
CA SER A 185 -2.44 -8.73 -17.67
C SER A 185 -1.05 -8.34 -18.18
N LEU A 186 -0.03 -9.20 -17.98
CA LEU A 186 1.30 -9.05 -18.57
C LEU A 186 1.29 -9.21 -20.09
N SER A 187 0.50 -10.15 -20.62
CA SER A 187 0.34 -10.34 -22.07
C SER A 187 -0.42 -9.17 -22.72
N GLU A 188 -1.37 -8.57 -21.99
CA GLU A 188 -2.12 -7.38 -22.40
C GLU A 188 -1.34 -6.07 -22.16
N GLN A 189 -0.09 -6.16 -21.70
CA GLN A 189 0.81 -5.03 -21.43
C GLN A 189 0.26 -3.98 -20.45
N LYS A 190 -0.65 -4.38 -19.55
CA LYS A 190 -1.18 -3.50 -18.48
C LYS A 190 -0.09 -3.09 -17.49
N TRP A 191 0.88 -3.97 -17.30
CA TRP A 191 2.13 -3.75 -16.57
C TRP A 191 3.22 -4.68 -17.12
N GLN A 192 4.47 -4.34 -16.88
CA GLN A 192 5.62 -5.09 -17.40
C GLN A 192 6.13 -6.14 -16.43
N ARG A 193 5.86 -5.96 -15.12
CA ARG A 193 6.32 -6.87 -14.07
C ARG A 193 5.30 -6.97 -12.95
N VAL A 194 5.39 -8.06 -12.18
CA VAL A 194 4.65 -8.28 -10.93
C VAL A 194 5.66 -8.42 -9.80
N VAL A 195 5.49 -7.66 -8.74
CA VAL A 195 6.35 -7.68 -7.55
C VAL A 195 5.54 -8.22 -6.38
N TYR A 196 5.88 -9.43 -5.95
CA TYR A 196 5.33 -10.01 -4.72
C TYR A 196 6.19 -9.65 -3.52
N VAL A 197 5.54 -9.13 -2.48
CA VAL A 197 6.17 -8.81 -1.19
C VAL A 197 5.46 -9.58 -0.08
N SER A 198 6.23 -10.19 0.81
CA SER A 198 5.69 -10.88 1.98
C SER A 198 6.63 -10.77 3.18
N ASN A 199 6.07 -10.86 4.37
CA ASN A 199 6.83 -11.08 5.61
C ASN A 199 7.18 -12.58 5.85
N SER A 200 6.73 -13.47 4.97
CA SER A 200 6.97 -14.91 5.03
C SER A 200 7.71 -15.39 3.79
N GLN A 201 8.94 -15.84 3.96
CA GLN A 201 9.72 -16.47 2.88
C GLN A 201 9.01 -17.73 2.35
N ILE A 202 8.40 -18.51 3.24
CA ILE A 202 7.68 -19.75 2.87
C ILE A 202 6.53 -19.45 1.89
N LEU A 203 5.80 -18.34 2.08
CA LEU A 203 4.75 -17.94 1.14
C LEU A 203 5.33 -17.59 -0.23
N LEU A 204 6.40 -16.82 -0.27
CA LEU A 204 7.05 -16.45 -1.54
C LEU A 204 7.58 -17.68 -2.28
N ASP A 205 8.21 -18.62 -1.56
CA ASP A 205 8.73 -19.85 -2.16
C ASP A 205 7.60 -20.72 -2.72
N ARG A 206 6.47 -20.79 -2.02
CA ARG A 206 5.27 -21.49 -2.51
C ARG A 206 4.74 -20.87 -3.80
N TYR A 207 4.65 -19.54 -3.87
CA TYR A 207 4.15 -18.83 -5.05
C TYR A 207 5.12 -18.96 -6.22
N LYS A 208 6.42 -18.82 -5.95
CA LYS A 208 7.48 -19.05 -6.93
C LYS A 208 7.45 -20.49 -7.47
N LYS A 209 7.26 -21.47 -6.58
CA LYS A 209 7.12 -22.87 -6.97
C LYS A 209 5.89 -23.10 -7.85
N GLN A 210 4.75 -22.44 -7.58
CA GLN A 210 3.55 -22.58 -8.40
C GLN A 210 3.79 -22.19 -9.86
N LEU A 211 4.63 -21.20 -10.14
CA LEU A 211 4.99 -20.82 -11.51
C LEU A 211 5.87 -21.85 -12.25
N THR A 212 6.38 -22.86 -11.57
CA THR A 212 7.11 -23.98 -12.24
C THR A 212 6.18 -25.08 -12.73
N PHE A 213 4.90 -25.02 -12.41
CA PHE A 213 3.87 -25.96 -12.89
C PHE A 213 3.04 -25.31 -13.98
N PRO A 214 2.38 -26.11 -14.84
CA PRO A 214 1.39 -25.60 -15.76
C PRO A 214 0.27 -24.84 -15.02
N ILE A 215 -0.20 -23.75 -15.61
CA ILE A 215 -1.28 -22.91 -15.07
C ILE A 215 -2.45 -22.97 -16.04
N SER A 216 -3.63 -23.28 -15.50
CA SER A 216 -4.85 -23.34 -16.27
C SER A 216 -5.43 -21.96 -16.51
N ASP A 217 -6.12 -21.80 -17.64
CA ASP A 217 -6.98 -20.65 -17.83
C ASP A 217 -8.21 -20.77 -16.93
N TRP A 218 -8.57 -19.64 -16.30
CA TRP A 218 -9.74 -19.54 -15.45
C TRP A 218 -10.67 -18.44 -15.95
N TRP A 219 -11.97 -18.73 -16.04
CA TRP A 219 -12.97 -17.72 -16.35
C TRP A 219 -14.23 -17.90 -15.52
N GLN A 220 -15.00 -16.82 -15.37
CA GLN A 220 -16.29 -16.86 -14.70
C GLN A 220 -17.40 -17.03 -15.71
N THR A 221 -18.33 -17.94 -15.41
CA THR A 221 -19.61 -18.07 -16.12
C THR A 221 -20.74 -17.69 -15.18
N ASN A 222 -21.78 -17.05 -15.71
CA ASN A 222 -23.01 -16.77 -14.97
C ASN A 222 -23.89 -18.02 -14.99
N LEU A 223 -24.42 -18.42 -13.85
CA LEU A 223 -25.41 -19.46 -13.72
C LEU A 223 -26.83 -18.88 -13.86
N SER A 224 -27.81 -19.75 -14.06
CA SER A 224 -29.22 -19.37 -14.24
C SER A 224 -29.84 -18.67 -13.04
N ASP A 225 -29.28 -18.85 -11.84
CA ASP A 225 -29.67 -18.19 -10.59
C ASP A 225 -28.98 -16.82 -10.36
N GLY A 226 -28.20 -16.35 -11.35
CA GLY A 226 -27.43 -15.10 -11.27
C GLY A 226 -26.10 -15.23 -10.50
N SER A 227 -25.80 -16.38 -9.91
CA SER A 227 -24.50 -16.64 -9.29
C SER A 227 -23.41 -16.82 -10.33
N LYS A 228 -22.15 -16.71 -9.92
CA LYS A 228 -20.98 -16.91 -10.79
C LYS A 228 -20.24 -18.17 -10.39
N ARG A 229 -19.84 -18.95 -11.38
CA ARG A 229 -18.99 -20.13 -11.19
C ARG A 229 -17.68 -19.95 -11.93
N TRP A 230 -16.59 -20.31 -11.27
CA TRP A 230 -15.29 -20.43 -11.90
C TRP A 230 -15.18 -21.74 -12.69
N ILE A 231 -14.73 -21.62 -13.92
CA ILE A 231 -14.43 -22.76 -14.80
C ILE A 231 -12.92 -22.81 -14.99
N LYS A 232 -12.36 -24.00 -14.82
CA LYS A 232 -10.97 -24.30 -15.07
C LYS A 232 -10.81 -24.89 -16.47
N GLY A 233 -9.97 -24.26 -17.29
CA GLY A 233 -9.62 -24.71 -18.62
C GLY A 233 -8.39 -25.62 -18.64
N GLU A 234 -7.87 -25.83 -19.84
CA GLU A 234 -6.68 -26.63 -20.03
C GLU A 234 -5.43 -25.92 -19.44
N PRO A 235 -4.54 -26.67 -18.80
CA PRO A 235 -3.29 -26.12 -18.30
C PRO A 235 -2.31 -25.85 -19.44
N ARG A 236 -1.54 -24.75 -19.33
CA ARG A 236 -0.44 -24.44 -20.22
C ARG A 236 0.86 -24.27 -19.47
N GLU A 237 1.96 -24.58 -20.11
CA GLU A 237 3.28 -24.33 -19.57
C GLU A 237 3.57 -22.83 -19.50
N ILE A 238 4.27 -22.41 -18.45
CA ILE A 238 4.75 -21.05 -18.27
C ILE A 238 6.16 -20.95 -18.81
N THR A 239 6.39 -20.01 -19.71
CA THR A 239 7.71 -19.80 -20.32
C THR A 239 8.69 -19.16 -19.31
N ASP A 240 9.98 -19.30 -19.56
CA ASP A 240 11.01 -18.65 -18.74
C ASP A 240 10.92 -17.12 -18.81
N GLU A 241 10.54 -16.58 -19.98
CA GLU A 241 10.28 -15.15 -20.14
C GLU A 241 9.13 -14.66 -19.25
N GLU A 242 8.03 -15.41 -19.19
CA GLU A 242 6.90 -15.08 -18.33
C GLU A 242 7.30 -15.17 -16.86
N ARG A 243 8.02 -16.21 -16.45
CA ARG A 243 8.55 -16.35 -15.09
C ARG A 243 9.48 -15.19 -14.69
N ALA A 244 10.31 -14.74 -15.59
CA ALA A 244 11.23 -13.63 -15.35
C ALA A 244 10.54 -12.27 -15.11
N LYS A 245 9.24 -12.14 -15.45
CA LYS A 245 8.45 -10.95 -15.17
C LYS A 245 7.96 -10.89 -13.71
N PHE A 246 8.15 -11.94 -12.92
CA PHE A 246 7.82 -11.98 -11.50
C PHE A 246 9.05 -11.74 -10.63
N SER A 247 8.90 -10.87 -9.64
CA SER A 247 9.93 -10.54 -8.66
C SER A 247 9.43 -10.80 -7.26
N TRP A 248 10.33 -11.17 -6.34
CA TRP A 248 10.00 -11.63 -5.00
C TRP A 248 10.81 -10.87 -3.97
N SER A 249 10.16 -10.32 -2.96
CA SER A 249 10.80 -9.54 -1.91
C SER A 249 10.34 -9.99 -0.54
N HIS A 250 11.24 -10.57 0.25
CA HIS A 250 10.99 -10.89 1.65
C HIS A 250 11.29 -9.69 2.54
N GLN A 251 10.27 -9.23 3.28
CA GLN A 251 10.36 -8.11 4.21
C GLN A 251 9.88 -8.52 5.61
N PRO A 252 10.73 -9.10 6.46
CA PRO A 252 10.34 -9.65 7.77
C PRO A 252 9.74 -8.59 8.70
N ASN A 253 10.09 -7.32 8.52
CA ASN A 253 9.60 -6.20 9.32
C ASN A 253 8.36 -5.51 8.73
N LEU A 254 7.71 -6.10 7.73
CA LEU A 254 6.59 -5.50 6.99
C LEU A 254 5.45 -5.03 7.91
N LEU A 255 5.21 -5.71 9.01
CA LEU A 255 4.14 -5.40 9.96
C LEU A 255 4.62 -4.70 11.24
N LYS A 256 5.93 -4.42 11.37
CA LYS A 256 6.50 -3.82 12.58
C LYS A 256 5.80 -2.51 12.96
N GLY A 257 5.32 -2.42 14.21
CA GLY A 257 4.66 -1.24 14.78
C GLY A 257 3.15 -1.15 14.55
N PHE A 258 2.55 -2.11 13.84
CA PHE A 258 1.09 -2.28 13.73
C PHE A 258 0.65 -3.75 13.67
N GLU A 259 1.50 -4.66 14.14
CA GLU A 259 1.16 -6.08 14.32
C GLU A 259 -0.07 -6.23 15.23
N MET A 260 -0.80 -7.33 15.07
CA MET A 260 -1.91 -7.67 15.99
C MET A 260 -1.36 -8.07 17.36
N ILE A 261 -2.12 -7.73 18.40
CA ILE A 261 -1.92 -8.26 19.75
C ILE A 261 -2.36 -9.73 19.75
#